data_eb25e227c27d6eb274f257af38b39c05
#
_entry.id   eb25e227c27d6eb274f257af38b39c05
#
_cell.length_a   1.000
_cell.length_b   1.000
_cell.length_c   1.000
_cell.angle_alpha   90.00
_cell.angle_beta   90.00
_cell.angle_gamma   90.00
#
_symmetry.space_group_name_H-M   'P 1'
#
loop_
_entity.id
_entity.type
_entity.pdbx_description
1 polymer ?
#
loop_
_entity_poly.entity_id
_entity_poly.type
_entity_poly.pdbx_seq_one_letter_code
_entity_poly.pdbx_strand_id
1 'polypeptide(L)'
;MKKQQILTFFAASLLMIGCGGAASGDKTAENTTVSTGSNTTATQPKSVSITAKIKGLPAGQNIVFEKKMPNASENLSTTTSDDKGAFKLDGKVDHPNIYRLIVGSSFIWLALEGGETINIEGELIKNELKSVKIEGSAQSQEILSKLLSDIKGDELIKYLNEHKNDQPLVNFFLIGRLDAASNLQQYQQVKNQILTAYPNWNVATEFAKNIDDFAAKMKNQPAAVGSACPEIRMKDPNGKEIALSSLKGKVVLLDFWASWCGPCRKENPSVVAMYDRYNKQGFDIYSVSFDGLDDRTMARFQSNPESLKAQMDIQKKRWMDAIKEDRLKWPSHVSELRSWSSNVAQQFGVNSIPRTFLLDRNGVIRYTNLRGAELEAKVKELLNSK
;
A
#
# COMPACT_ATOMS: atom_id res chain seq x y z
N MET A 1 -0.48 -23.10 -9.44
CA MET A 1 -1.74 -22.60 -8.88
C MET A 1 -1.59 -21.31 -8.03
N LYS A 2 -0.65 -20.38 -8.34
CA LYS A 2 -0.45 -19.11 -7.56
C LYS A 2 -0.48 -17.83 -8.41
N LYS A 3 -0.78 -17.88 -9.71
CA LYS A 3 -0.84 -16.71 -10.61
C LYS A 3 -2.26 -16.17 -10.87
N GLN A 4 -3.29 -16.83 -10.39
CA GLN A 4 -4.69 -16.54 -10.73
C GLN A 4 -5.35 -15.45 -9.86
N GLN A 5 -4.75 -15.06 -8.73
CA GLN A 5 -5.32 -14.07 -7.80
C GLN A 5 -4.87 -12.62 -8.05
N ILE A 6 -3.97 -12.38 -8.99
CA ILE A 6 -3.37 -11.04 -9.20
C ILE A 6 -4.32 -10.08 -9.94
N LEU A 7 -5.25 -10.60 -10.71
CA LEU A 7 -6.18 -9.77 -11.49
C LEU A 7 -7.42 -9.28 -10.71
N THR A 8 -7.70 -9.83 -9.52
CA THR A 8 -8.99 -9.61 -8.84
C THR A 8 -8.96 -8.62 -7.67
N PHE A 9 -7.81 -8.14 -7.19
CA PHE A 9 -7.74 -7.49 -5.86
C PHE A 9 -7.36 -5.99 -5.83
N PHE A 10 -7.12 -5.28 -6.93
CA PHE A 10 -6.41 -4.00 -6.88
C PHE A 10 -7.20 -2.70 -7.09
N ALA A 11 -8.52 -2.74 -7.32
CA ALA A 11 -9.30 -1.50 -7.46
C ALA A 11 -9.84 -0.93 -6.14
N ALA A 12 -9.83 -1.70 -5.04
CA ALA A 12 -10.44 -1.29 -3.76
C ALA A 12 -9.50 -0.53 -2.81
N SER A 13 -8.18 -0.62 -3.00
CA SER A 13 -7.21 -0.02 -2.07
C SER A 13 -6.97 1.48 -2.28
N LEU A 14 -7.31 2.02 -3.44
CA LEU A 14 -7.00 3.41 -3.77
C LEU A 14 -7.90 4.45 -3.07
N LEU A 15 -9.00 4.03 -2.44
CA LEU A 15 -10.00 4.92 -1.82
C LEU A 15 -10.35 4.59 -0.36
N MET A 16 -9.67 3.63 0.27
CA MET A 16 -9.91 3.23 1.66
C MET A 16 -8.98 3.92 2.67
N ILE A 17 -8.48 5.11 2.37
CA ILE A 17 -7.72 5.93 3.34
C ILE A 17 -8.69 6.90 4.06
N GLY A 18 -9.84 6.43 4.47
CA GLY A 18 -10.74 7.25 5.26
C GLY A 18 -12.07 6.59 5.53
N CYS A 19 -12.16 5.89 6.65
CA CYS A 19 -13.34 5.84 7.53
C CYS A 19 -13.14 4.74 8.58
N GLY A 20 -12.57 5.11 9.70
CA GLY A 20 -12.74 4.42 10.98
C GLY A 20 -13.43 5.38 11.93
N GLY A 21 -14.76 5.22 12.12
CA GLY A 21 -15.51 6.04 13.05
C GLY A 21 -17.00 5.77 12.88
N ALA A 22 -17.50 4.72 13.54
CA ALA A 22 -18.94 4.51 13.69
C ALA A 22 -19.47 5.45 14.77
N ALA A 23 -20.45 6.27 14.43
CA ALA A 23 -21.39 6.85 15.37
C ALA A 23 -22.77 6.86 14.73
N SER A 24 -23.67 6.09 15.34
CA SER A 24 -25.11 6.04 15.09
C SER A 24 -25.74 7.39 15.47
N GLY A 25 -26.64 7.87 14.62
CA GLY A 25 -27.45 9.05 14.93
C GLY A 25 -28.44 9.33 13.81
N ASP A 26 -29.63 8.79 14.00
CA ASP A 26 -30.86 9.09 13.28
C ASP A 26 -31.22 10.57 13.37
N LYS A 27 -31.53 11.23 12.23
CA LYS A 27 -32.52 12.35 12.15
C LYS A 27 -32.82 12.76 10.71
N THR A 28 -34.06 12.54 10.34
CA THR A 28 -35.01 13.29 9.48
C THR A 28 -34.48 14.34 8.49
N ALA A 29 -34.95 14.15 7.26
CA ALA A 29 -34.79 15.01 6.10
C ALA A 29 -35.38 16.41 6.31
N GLU A 30 -34.62 17.43 5.92
CA GLU A 30 -35.17 18.71 5.48
C GLU A 30 -34.49 19.13 4.17
N ASN A 31 -35.36 19.40 3.23
CA ASN A 31 -35.07 19.71 1.83
C ASN A 31 -34.73 21.22 1.75
N THR A 32 -33.47 21.57 1.55
CA THR A 32 -33.07 22.95 1.23
C THR A 32 -32.26 22.97 -0.05
N THR A 33 -32.92 23.38 -1.13
CA THR A 33 -32.31 23.73 -2.41
C THR A 33 -31.38 24.93 -2.24
N VAL A 34 -30.07 24.69 -2.27
CA VAL A 34 -29.08 25.76 -2.45
C VAL A 34 -28.52 25.63 -3.87
N SER A 35 -28.97 26.52 -4.73
CA SER A 35 -28.40 26.77 -6.04
C SER A 35 -27.07 27.50 -5.87
N THR A 36 -25.95 26.82 -5.99
CA THR A 36 -24.64 27.44 -6.22
C THR A 36 -24.22 27.14 -7.65
N GLY A 37 -24.35 28.12 -8.51
CA GLY A 37 -23.82 28.09 -9.88
C GLY A 37 -22.30 28.04 -9.84
N SER A 38 -21.73 26.86 -10.12
CA SER A 38 -20.35 26.72 -10.55
C SER A 38 -20.36 26.45 -12.05
N ASN A 39 -19.92 27.41 -12.84
CA ASN A 39 -19.61 27.27 -14.28
C ASN A 39 -18.42 26.30 -14.43
N THR A 40 -18.68 25.02 -14.33
CA THR A 40 -17.79 23.99 -14.85
C THR A 40 -18.15 23.82 -16.31
N THR A 41 -17.29 24.25 -17.22
CA THR A 41 -17.31 23.86 -18.63
C THR A 41 -17.25 22.35 -18.72
N ALA A 42 -18.40 21.69 -18.80
CA ALA A 42 -18.49 20.26 -18.99
C ALA A 42 -17.83 19.94 -20.36
N THR A 43 -16.69 19.24 -20.30
CA THR A 43 -16.08 18.71 -21.53
C THR A 43 -17.07 17.76 -22.17
N GLN A 44 -17.40 17.99 -23.47
CA GLN A 44 -18.29 17.12 -24.22
C GLN A 44 -17.71 15.70 -24.25
N PRO A 45 -18.52 14.67 -23.99
CA PRO A 45 -18.06 13.29 -24.04
C PRO A 45 -17.50 12.95 -25.42
N LYS A 46 -16.29 12.39 -25.48
CA LYS A 46 -15.62 11.95 -26.69
C LYS A 46 -15.95 10.48 -26.98
N SER A 47 -16.14 10.15 -28.24
CA SER A 47 -16.37 8.75 -28.64
C SER A 47 -15.09 7.95 -28.58
N VAL A 48 -15.20 6.70 -28.16
CA VAL A 48 -14.14 5.68 -28.21
C VAL A 48 -14.70 4.49 -28.98
N SER A 49 -13.92 3.94 -29.91
CA SER A 49 -14.27 2.73 -30.64
C SER A 49 -13.32 1.62 -30.29
N ILE A 50 -13.84 0.48 -29.88
CA ILE A 50 -13.05 -0.72 -29.50
C ILE A 50 -13.42 -1.84 -30.47
N THR A 51 -12.42 -2.34 -31.19
CA THR A 51 -12.53 -3.55 -32.03
C THR A 51 -11.63 -4.60 -31.44
N ALA A 52 -12.11 -5.82 -31.31
CA ALA A 52 -11.32 -6.90 -30.77
C ALA A 52 -11.52 -8.20 -31.53
N LYS A 53 -10.48 -9.05 -31.53
CA LYS A 53 -10.51 -10.42 -32.02
C LYS A 53 -9.82 -11.32 -30.99
N ILE A 54 -10.60 -12.11 -30.26
CA ILE A 54 -10.13 -12.99 -29.19
C ILE A 54 -10.33 -14.44 -29.64
N LYS A 55 -9.24 -15.10 -30.00
CA LYS A 55 -9.26 -16.50 -30.41
C LYS A 55 -9.78 -17.37 -29.26
N GLY A 56 -10.71 -18.28 -29.53
CA GLY A 56 -11.30 -19.16 -28.53
C GLY A 56 -12.41 -18.52 -27.69
N LEU A 57 -12.80 -17.28 -27.97
CA LEU A 57 -13.97 -16.66 -27.35
C LEU A 57 -15.25 -17.22 -28.01
N PRO A 58 -16.18 -17.81 -27.23
CA PRO A 58 -17.43 -18.36 -27.78
C PRO A 58 -18.31 -17.28 -28.42
N ALA A 59 -19.10 -17.64 -29.43
CA ALA A 59 -20.13 -16.79 -30.00
C ALA A 59 -21.18 -16.42 -28.92
N GLY A 60 -21.70 -15.19 -29.00
CA GLY A 60 -22.70 -14.71 -28.06
C GLY A 60 -22.20 -14.37 -26.66
N GLN A 61 -20.87 -14.42 -26.42
CA GLN A 61 -20.29 -14.02 -25.14
C GLN A 61 -20.55 -12.53 -24.89
N ASN A 62 -21.13 -12.20 -23.73
CA ASN A 62 -21.37 -10.82 -23.34
C ASN A 62 -20.06 -10.09 -23.06
N ILE A 63 -19.94 -8.88 -23.64
CA ILE A 63 -18.81 -7.97 -23.50
C ILE A 63 -19.34 -6.67 -22.89
N VAL A 64 -18.70 -6.19 -21.83
CA VAL A 64 -19.11 -4.96 -21.14
C VAL A 64 -17.95 -3.98 -21.08
N PHE A 65 -18.17 -2.78 -21.54
CA PHE A 65 -17.26 -1.65 -21.33
C PHE A 65 -17.81 -0.78 -20.21
N GLU A 66 -17.03 -0.65 -19.14
CA GLU A 66 -17.45 0.05 -17.93
C GLU A 66 -16.40 1.03 -17.43
N LYS A 67 -16.88 2.08 -16.79
CA LYS A 67 -16.07 2.99 -15.97
C LYS A 67 -16.03 2.45 -14.55
N LYS A 68 -14.83 2.19 -14.04
CA LYS A 68 -14.65 1.76 -12.67
C LYS A 68 -14.66 2.96 -11.74
N MET A 69 -15.54 2.92 -10.74
CA MET A 69 -15.60 3.86 -9.63
C MET A 69 -15.19 3.13 -8.32
N PRO A 70 -14.87 3.84 -7.23
CA PRO A 70 -14.40 3.21 -5.99
C PRO A 70 -15.31 2.11 -5.45
N ASN A 71 -16.60 2.39 -5.37
CA ASN A 71 -17.60 1.49 -4.77
C ASN A 71 -18.66 1.02 -5.77
N ALA A 72 -18.48 1.33 -7.06
CA ALA A 72 -19.44 1.02 -8.11
C ALA A 72 -18.74 0.82 -9.46
N SER A 73 -19.53 0.43 -10.47
CA SER A 73 -19.12 0.47 -11.87
C SER A 73 -20.29 1.03 -12.68
N GLU A 74 -19.98 1.88 -13.64
CA GLU A 74 -20.93 2.44 -14.58
C GLU A 74 -20.76 1.72 -15.92
N ASN A 75 -21.81 1.05 -16.38
CA ASN A 75 -21.82 0.41 -17.70
C ASN A 75 -21.98 1.47 -18.78
N LEU A 76 -20.98 1.62 -19.64
CA LEU A 76 -20.96 2.59 -20.71
C LEU A 76 -21.50 2.01 -22.02
N SER A 77 -21.24 0.73 -22.28
CA SER A 77 -21.68 0.05 -23.50
C SER A 77 -21.55 -1.48 -23.36
N THR A 78 -22.37 -2.21 -24.11
CA THR A 78 -22.33 -3.66 -24.18
C THR A 78 -22.45 -4.15 -25.62
N THR A 79 -21.87 -5.32 -25.89
CA THR A 79 -21.99 -6.04 -27.16
C THR A 79 -21.82 -7.53 -26.93
N THR A 80 -21.92 -8.33 -27.99
CA THR A 80 -21.62 -9.78 -27.96
C THR A 80 -20.60 -10.11 -29.03
N SER A 81 -19.84 -11.18 -28.78
CA SER A 81 -18.91 -11.74 -29.76
C SER A 81 -19.59 -12.50 -30.88
N ASP A 82 -19.00 -12.50 -32.05
CA ASP A 82 -19.39 -13.34 -33.21
C ASP A 82 -18.81 -14.77 -33.08
N ASP A 83 -19.05 -15.59 -34.13
CA ASP A 83 -18.58 -16.97 -34.24
C ASP A 83 -17.05 -17.12 -34.38
N LYS A 84 -16.36 -16.02 -34.71
CA LYS A 84 -14.90 -15.94 -34.83
C LYS A 84 -14.22 -15.33 -33.59
N GLY A 85 -15.03 -15.01 -32.55
CA GLY A 85 -14.57 -14.35 -31.33
C GLY A 85 -14.24 -12.87 -31.53
N ALA A 86 -14.78 -12.25 -32.60
CA ALA A 86 -14.63 -10.82 -32.83
C ALA A 86 -15.83 -10.05 -32.29
N PHE A 87 -15.60 -8.78 -31.92
CA PHE A 87 -16.63 -7.84 -31.52
C PHE A 87 -16.22 -6.40 -31.80
N LYS A 88 -17.19 -5.56 -31.93
CA LYS A 88 -17.03 -4.10 -31.98
C LYS A 88 -17.92 -3.46 -30.92
N LEU A 89 -17.42 -2.41 -30.30
CA LEU A 89 -18.11 -1.69 -29.27
C LEU A 89 -17.72 -0.23 -29.35
N ASP A 90 -18.69 0.66 -29.34
CA ASP A 90 -18.49 2.09 -29.29
C ASP A 90 -18.99 2.60 -27.93
N GLY A 91 -18.23 3.50 -27.31
CA GLY A 91 -18.56 4.11 -26.03
C GLY A 91 -18.30 5.61 -26.01
N LYS A 92 -18.79 6.26 -24.98
CA LYS A 92 -18.48 7.67 -24.71
C LYS A 92 -17.69 7.80 -23.43
N VAL A 93 -16.63 8.59 -23.50
CA VAL A 93 -15.71 8.89 -22.40
C VAL A 93 -15.79 10.39 -22.13
N ASP A 94 -16.21 10.75 -20.94
CA ASP A 94 -16.44 12.15 -20.53
C ASP A 94 -15.15 12.84 -20.05
N HIS A 95 -14.17 12.05 -19.59
CA HIS A 95 -12.85 12.55 -19.15
C HIS A 95 -11.82 11.42 -19.12
N PRO A 96 -10.52 11.76 -19.06
CA PRO A 96 -9.46 10.78 -18.86
C PRO A 96 -9.72 9.89 -17.63
N ASN A 97 -9.57 8.58 -17.75
CA ASN A 97 -9.78 7.65 -16.65
C ASN A 97 -9.23 6.25 -16.97
N ILE A 98 -9.34 5.37 -15.97
CA ILE A 98 -9.13 3.94 -16.11
C ILE A 98 -10.48 3.24 -16.26
N TYR A 99 -10.62 2.53 -17.35
CA TYR A 99 -11.81 1.80 -17.74
C TYR A 99 -11.55 0.30 -17.71
N ARG A 100 -12.61 -0.48 -17.76
CA ARG A 100 -12.52 -1.94 -17.78
C ARG A 100 -13.35 -2.50 -18.92
N LEU A 101 -12.73 -3.31 -19.76
CA LEU A 101 -13.40 -4.12 -20.76
C LEU A 101 -13.51 -5.56 -20.23
N ILE A 102 -14.73 -5.97 -19.93
CA ILE A 102 -15.03 -7.32 -19.42
C ILE A 102 -15.32 -8.23 -20.60
N VAL A 103 -14.62 -9.37 -20.65
CA VAL A 103 -14.73 -10.40 -21.69
C VAL A 103 -14.95 -11.74 -20.98
N GLY A 104 -16.22 -12.14 -20.84
CA GLY A 104 -16.58 -13.32 -20.05
C GLY A 104 -16.23 -13.16 -18.56
N SER A 105 -15.38 -14.04 -18.05
CA SER A 105 -14.86 -13.99 -16.66
C SER A 105 -13.56 -13.19 -16.52
N SER A 106 -12.99 -12.74 -17.63
CA SER A 106 -11.75 -11.98 -17.66
C SER A 106 -12.03 -10.49 -17.93
N PHE A 107 -11.02 -9.64 -17.73
CA PHE A 107 -11.13 -8.23 -18.08
C PHE A 107 -9.77 -7.63 -18.48
N ILE A 108 -9.84 -6.52 -19.21
CA ILE A 108 -8.68 -5.74 -19.66
C ILE A 108 -8.84 -4.32 -19.12
N TRP A 109 -7.79 -3.78 -18.50
CA TRP A 109 -7.73 -2.38 -18.09
C TRP A 109 -7.36 -1.50 -19.26
N LEU A 110 -8.11 -0.41 -19.46
CA LEU A 110 -7.89 0.58 -20.50
C LEU A 110 -7.72 1.96 -19.87
N ALA A 111 -6.61 2.62 -20.17
CA ALA A 111 -6.37 4.02 -19.83
C ALA A 111 -6.74 4.85 -21.07
N LEU A 112 -7.83 5.62 -20.98
CA LEU A 112 -8.40 6.34 -22.10
C LEU A 112 -8.63 7.81 -21.76
N GLU A 113 -8.42 8.68 -22.74
CA GLU A 113 -8.62 10.13 -22.65
C GLU A 113 -9.80 10.62 -23.51
N GLY A 114 -10.35 9.71 -24.33
CA GLY A 114 -11.45 9.94 -25.24
C GLY A 114 -11.01 10.35 -26.64
N GLY A 115 -11.60 9.71 -27.63
CA GLY A 115 -11.29 9.86 -29.06
C GLY A 115 -10.46 8.73 -29.64
N GLU A 116 -10.07 7.72 -28.83
CA GLU A 116 -9.24 6.61 -29.28
C GLU A 116 -10.03 5.61 -30.13
N THR A 117 -9.31 5.00 -31.09
CA THR A 117 -9.71 3.78 -31.76
C THR A 117 -8.79 2.66 -31.30
N ILE A 118 -9.34 1.72 -30.54
CA ILE A 118 -8.61 0.66 -29.88
C ILE A 118 -8.79 -0.64 -30.66
N ASN A 119 -7.68 -1.31 -30.96
CA ASN A 119 -7.69 -2.66 -31.51
C ASN A 119 -7.08 -3.63 -30.47
N ILE A 120 -7.79 -4.71 -30.18
CA ILE A 120 -7.38 -5.70 -29.20
C ILE A 120 -7.32 -7.08 -29.87
N GLU A 121 -6.16 -7.71 -29.76
CA GLU A 121 -5.98 -9.10 -30.12
C GLU A 121 -5.63 -9.92 -28.88
N GLY A 122 -6.06 -11.19 -28.85
CA GLY A 122 -5.77 -12.06 -27.72
C GLY A 122 -6.27 -13.48 -27.95
N GLU A 123 -6.06 -14.33 -26.95
CA GLU A 123 -6.51 -15.71 -26.96
C GLU A 123 -7.16 -16.05 -25.60
N LEU A 124 -8.31 -16.70 -25.61
CA LEU A 124 -8.97 -17.23 -24.42
C LEU A 124 -8.60 -18.71 -24.24
N ILE A 125 -7.82 -19.04 -23.22
CA ILE A 125 -7.39 -20.40 -22.90
C ILE A 125 -7.87 -20.72 -21.48
N LYS A 126 -8.72 -21.76 -21.33
CA LYS A 126 -9.26 -22.16 -20.01
C LYS A 126 -9.89 -21.00 -19.24
N ASN A 127 -10.66 -20.18 -19.92
CA ASN A 127 -11.32 -18.96 -19.39
C ASN A 127 -10.36 -17.86 -18.91
N GLU A 128 -9.10 -17.89 -19.32
CA GLU A 128 -8.13 -16.84 -19.08
C GLU A 128 -7.69 -16.17 -20.38
N LEU A 129 -7.67 -14.84 -20.40
CA LEU A 129 -7.10 -14.08 -21.52
C LEU A 129 -5.58 -14.20 -21.52
N LYS A 130 -5.02 -14.60 -22.65
CA LYS A 130 -3.58 -14.77 -22.89
C LYS A 130 -3.19 -13.97 -24.14
N SER A 131 -1.87 -13.68 -24.23
CA SER A 131 -1.28 -13.03 -25.41
C SER A 131 -2.03 -11.76 -25.86
N VAL A 132 -2.56 -11.00 -24.89
CA VAL A 132 -3.31 -9.78 -25.21
C VAL A 132 -2.36 -8.71 -25.72
N LYS A 133 -2.74 -8.07 -26.83
CA LYS A 133 -2.09 -6.92 -27.43
C LYS A 133 -3.13 -5.81 -27.59
N ILE A 134 -2.77 -4.59 -27.24
CA ILE A 134 -3.62 -3.41 -27.33
C ILE A 134 -2.93 -2.39 -28.24
N GLU A 135 -3.61 -1.99 -29.32
CA GLU A 135 -3.18 -0.91 -30.19
C GLU A 135 -4.15 0.27 -30.09
N GLY A 136 -3.68 1.48 -30.37
CA GLY A 136 -4.49 2.72 -30.30
C GLY A 136 -4.50 3.40 -28.93
N SER A 137 -3.90 2.78 -27.89
CA SER A 137 -3.63 3.41 -26.60
C SER A 137 -2.32 2.89 -25.99
N ALA A 138 -1.29 3.71 -26.06
CA ALA A 138 0.02 3.38 -25.48
C ALA A 138 -0.07 3.18 -23.97
N GLN A 139 -0.85 3.99 -23.26
CA GLN A 139 -1.04 3.88 -21.82
C GLN A 139 -1.74 2.57 -21.42
N SER A 140 -2.75 2.12 -22.20
CA SER A 140 -3.43 0.84 -21.97
C SER A 140 -2.48 -0.35 -22.18
N GLN A 141 -1.67 -0.31 -23.25
CA GLN A 141 -0.66 -1.35 -23.51
C GLN A 141 0.41 -1.39 -22.41
N GLU A 142 0.82 -0.24 -21.90
CA GLU A 142 1.80 -0.16 -20.82
C GLU A 142 1.26 -0.69 -19.50
N ILE A 143 0.01 -0.37 -19.12
CA ILE A 143 -0.64 -0.99 -17.96
C ILE A 143 -0.64 -2.52 -18.08
N LEU A 144 -1.03 -3.05 -19.24
CA LEU A 144 -1.03 -4.48 -19.49
C LEU A 144 0.38 -5.09 -19.33
N SER A 145 1.39 -4.45 -19.91
CA SER A 145 2.81 -4.85 -19.79
C SER A 145 3.25 -4.93 -18.34
N LYS A 146 2.97 -3.89 -17.53
CA LYS A 146 3.36 -3.84 -16.12
C LYS A 146 2.60 -4.82 -15.24
N LEU A 147 1.33 -5.12 -15.57
CA LEU A 147 0.58 -6.17 -14.89
C LEU A 147 1.13 -7.57 -15.19
N LEU A 148 1.51 -7.84 -16.44
CA LEU A 148 2.09 -9.12 -16.85
C LEU A 148 3.47 -9.38 -16.24
N SER A 149 4.29 -8.32 -16.08
CA SER A 149 5.60 -8.42 -15.42
C SER A 149 5.53 -8.48 -13.89
N ASP A 150 4.34 -8.26 -13.30
CA ASP A 150 4.10 -8.18 -11.84
C ASP A 150 5.03 -7.15 -11.14
N ILE A 151 5.25 -6.01 -11.80
CA ILE A 151 6.09 -4.93 -11.27
C ILE A 151 5.63 -4.49 -9.88
N LYS A 152 6.56 -4.38 -8.91
CA LYS A 152 6.28 -4.02 -7.52
C LYS A 152 7.55 -3.56 -6.78
N GLY A 153 7.39 -3.06 -5.55
CA GLY A 153 8.49 -2.63 -4.70
C GLY A 153 9.43 -1.64 -5.39
N ASP A 154 10.73 -1.84 -5.24
CA ASP A 154 11.77 -0.93 -5.77
C ASP A 154 11.73 -0.79 -7.29
N GLU A 155 11.37 -1.86 -8.02
CA GLU A 155 11.24 -1.81 -9.47
C GLU A 155 10.10 -0.86 -9.89
N LEU A 156 8.97 -0.91 -9.18
CA LEU A 156 7.87 0.01 -9.41
C LEU A 156 8.24 1.45 -9.02
N ILE A 157 8.94 1.67 -7.91
CA ILE A 157 9.41 2.99 -7.50
C ILE A 157 10.35 3.57 -8.57
N LYS A 158 11.28 2.78 -9.07
CA LYS A 158 12.17 3.17 -10.17
C LYS A 158 11.39 3.57 -11.40
N TYR A 159 10.43 2.74 -11.84
CA TYR A 159 9.56 3.03 -12.97
C TYR A 159 8.81 4.36 -12.81
N LEU A 160 8.16 4.60 -11.66
CA LEU A 160 7.43 5.84 -11.38
C LEU A 160 8.33 7.08 -11.42
N ASN A 161 9.58 6.96 -10.96
CA ASN A 161 10.55 8.06 -11.00
C ASN A 161 11.04 8.35 -12.42
N GLU A 162 11.27 7.34 -13.25
CA GLU A 162 11.65 7.46 -14.65
C GLU A 162 10.53 8.08 -15.50
N HIS A 163 9.27 7.76 -15.19
CA HIS A 163 8.08 8.21 -15.92
C HIS A 163 7.29 9.34 -15.21
N LYS A 164 7.95 10.13 -14.38
CA LYS A 164 7.30 11.21 -13.60
C LYS A 164 6.69 12.33 -14.44
N ASN A 165 7.07 12.47 -15.72
CA ASN A 165 6.61 13.52 -16.61
C ASN A 165 5.76 13.02 -17.78
N ASP A 166 5.64 11.70 -17.94
CA ASP A 166 4.87 11.04 -18.99
C ASP A 166 3.95 9.97 -18.38
N GLN A 167 3.05 9.40 -19.16
CA GLN A 167 2.14 8.31 -18.79
C GLN A 167 1.36 8.52 -17.48
N PRO A 168 0.66 9.65 -17.29
CA PRO A 168 0.02 9.99 -16.02
C PRO A 168 -1.04 8.97 -15.57
N LEU A 169 -1.85 8.40 -16.47
CA LEU A 169 -2.85 7.39 -16.12
C LEU A 169 -2.21 6.05 -15.74
N VAL A 170 -1.06 5.68 -16.35
CA VAL A 170 -0.31 4.47 -15.97
C VAL A 170 0.21 4.61 -14.55
N ASN A 171 0.85 5.74 -14.24
CA ASN A 171 1.40 6.00 -12.92
C ASN A 171 0.29 6.07 -11.86
N PHE A 172 -0.82 6.73 -12.17
CA PHE A 172 -2.01 6.76 -11.32
C PHE A 172 -2.57 5.36 -11.05
N PHE A 173 -2.62 4.49 -12.05
CA PHE A 173 -3.06 3.11 -11.89
C PHE A 173 -2.09 2.29 -11.05
N LEU A 174 -0.79 2.40 -11.32
CA LEU A 174 0.24 1.57 -10.69
C LEU A 174 0.57 1.98 -9.26
N ILE A 175 0.43 3.26 -8.88
CA ILE A 175 0.80 3.75 -7.53
C ILE A 175 0.05 3.00 -6.42
N GLY A 176 -1.18 2.56 -6.67
CA GLY A 176 -1.96 1.76 -5.73
C GLY A 176 -1.36 0.39 -5.37
N ARG A 177 -0.29 -0.03 -6.04
CA ARG A 177 0.47 -1.25 -5.72
C ARG A 177 1.53 -1.02 -4.64
N LEU A 178 1.78 0.24 -4.24
CA LEU A 178 2.68 0.62 -3.15
C LEU A 178 1.88 0.95 -1.89
N ASP A 179 2.47 0.68 -0.74
CA ASP A 179 1.94 1.13 0.54
C ASP A 179 2.10 2.66 0.68
N ALA A 180 1.02 3.39 0.92
CA ALA A 180 1.04 4.84 0.92
C ALA A 180 1.90 5.44 2.06
N ALA A 181 1.92 4.79 3.23
CA ALA A 181 2.68 5.30 4.37
C ALA A 181 4.20 5.19 4.15
N SER A 182 4.62 4.14 3.45
CA SER A 182 6.03 3.92 3.12
C SER A 182 6.50 4.72 1.90
N ASN A 183 5.57 5.09 1.02
CA ASN A 183 5.89 5.65 -0.31
C ASN A 183 5.16 6.98 -0.55
N LEU A 184 4.97 7.77 0.51
CA LEU A 184 4.23 9.04 0.42
C LEU A 184 4.82 10.01 -0.63
N GLN A 185 6.13 10.01 -0.80
CA GLN A 185 6.81 10.82 -1.81
C GLN A 185 6.35 10.45 -3.23
N GLN A 186 6.26 9.17 -3.54
CA GLN A 186 5.79 8.68 -4.85
C GLN A 186 4.31 9.03 -5.07
N TYR A 187 3.48 8.91 -4.03
CA TYR A 187 2.09 9.34 -4.08
C TYR A 187 1.94 10.84 -4.34
N GLN A 188 2.76 11.69 -3.70
CA GLN A 188 2.79 13.14 -3.94
C GLN A 188 3.28 13.47 -5.36
N GLN A 189 4.26 12.73 -5.87
CA GLN A 189 4.74 12.88 -7.25
C GLN A 189 3.63 12.55 -8.26
N VAL A 190 2.96 11.41 -8.13
CA VAL A 190 1.84 11.01 -9.00
C VAL A 190 0.68 11.97 -8.86
N LYS A 191 0.36 12.45 -7.65
CA LYS A 191 -0.63 13.50 -7.42
C LYS A 191 -0.37 14.74 -8.26
N ASN A 192 0.85 15.25 -8.20
CA ASN A 192 1.21 16.46 -8.96
C ASN A 192 1.16 16.22 -10.47
N GLN A 193 1.63 15.07 -10.93
CA GLN A 193 1.58 14.68 -12.33
C GLN A 193 0.14 14.62 -12.86
N ILE A 194 -0.77 13.96 -12.12
CA ILE A 194 -2.15 13.78 -12.56
C ILE A 194 -2.95 15.09 -12.56
N LEU A 195 -2.72 15.96 -11.56
CA LEU A 195 -3.32 17.30 -11.51
C LEU A 195 -2.81 18.20 -12.63
N THR A 196 -1.55 18.10 -13.02
CA THR A 196 -0.97 18.86 -14.13
C THR A 196 -1.52 18.38 -15.46
N ALA A 197 -1.62 17.07 -15.67
CA ALA A 197 -2.13 16.49 -16.90
C ALA A 197 -3.66 16.69 -17.07
N TYR A 198 -4.41 16.59 -15.97
CA TYR A 198 -5.88 16.58 -16.00
C TYR A 198 -6.48 17.46 -14.88
N PRO A 199 -6.31 18.79 -14.95
CA PRO A 199 -6.67 19.71 -13.87
C PRO A 199 -8.18 19.75 -13.57
N ASN A 200 -9.03 19.40 -14.53
CA ASN A 200 -10.49 19.40 -14.39
C ASN A 200 -11.07 18.00 -14.14
N TRP A 201 -10.24 17.01 -13.85
CA TRP A 201 -10.69 15.66 -13.57
C TRP A 201 -11.01 15.48 -12.09
N ASN A 202 -12.29 15.29 -11.75
CA ASN A 202 -12.74 15.17 -10.37
C ASN A 202 -12.02 14.07 -9.59
N VAL A 203 -11.71 12.93 -10.21
CA VAL A 203 -10.97 11.84 -9.56
C VAL A 203 -9.54 12.28 -9.21
N ALA A 204 -8.88 13.07 -10.05
CA ALA A 204 -7.56 13.62 -9.74
C ALA A 204 -7.60 14.57 -8.55
N THR A 205 -8.64 15.42 -8.48
CA THR A 205 -8.86 16.35 -7.35
C THR A 205 -9.14 15.60 -6.04
N GLU A 206 -9.99 14.58 -6.11
CA GLU A 206 -10.30 13.73 -4.93
C GLU A 206 -9.07 12.94 -4.47
N PHE A 207 -8.32 12.35 -5.40
CA PHE A 207 -7.06 11.67 -5.10
C PHE A 207 -6.07 12.62 -4.44
N ALA A 208 -5.92 13.84 -4.97
CA ALA A 208 -5.03 14.86 -4.43
C ALA A 208 -5.41 15.23 -2.99
N LYS A 209 -6.69 15.48 -2.74
CA LYS A 209 -7.20 15.78 -1.40
C LYS A 209 -6.91 14.64 -0.43
N ASN A 210 -7.16 13.39 -0.83
CA ASN A 210 -6.90 12.23 0.03
C ASN A 210 -5.41 12.09 0.37
N ILE A 211 -4.51 12.35 -0.59
CA ILE A 211 -3.06 12.32 -0.33
C ILE A 211 -2.63 13.46 0.58
N ASP A 212 -3.17 14.67 0.41
CA ASP A 212 -2.85 15.81 1.27
C ASP A 212 -3.37 15.63 2.70
N ASP A 213 -4.60 15.12 2.86
CA ASP A 213 -5.17 14.77 4.17
C ASP A 213 -4.36 13.67 4.86
N PHE A 214 -3.93 12.65 4.09
CA PHE A 214 -3.06 11.59 4.60
C PHE A 214 -1.69 12.13 5.01
N ALA A 215 -1.07 12.97 4.19
CA ALA A 215 0.22 13.60 4.49
C ALA A 215 0.14 14.48 5.75
N ALA A 216 -0.95 15.24 5.91
CA ALA A 216 -1.18 16.05 7.11
C ALA A 216 -1.33 15.16 8.36
N LYS A 217 -2.08 14.07 8.28
CA LYS A 217 -2.18 13.09 9.38
C LYS A 217 -0.83 12.48 9.73
N MET A 218 -0.05 12.09 8.71
CA MET A 218 1.30 11.53 8.92
C MET A 218 2.25 12.53 9.56
N LYS A 219 2.20 13.81 9.15
CA LYS A 219 3.03 14.89 9.71
C LYS A 219 2.69 15.19 11.18
N ASN A 220 1.44 15.02 11.57
CA ASN A 220 0.95 15.28 12.92
C ASN A 220 1.08 14.07 13.86
N GLN A 221 1.59 12.94 13.37
CA GLN A 221 1.87 11.80 14.25
C GLN A 221 3.14 12.07 15.10
N PRO A 222 3.14 11.68 16.38
CA PRO A 222 4.30 11.87 17.25
C PRO A 222 5.61 11.27 16.70
N ALA A 223 5.51 10.22 15.88
CA ALA A 223 6.63 9.52 15.24
C ALA A 223 6.75 9.83 13.73
N ALA A 224 6.55 11.09 13.32
CA ALA A 224 6.69 11.49 11.92
C ALA A 224 8.16 11.60 11.48
N VAL A 225 8.42 11.38 10.19
CA VAL A 225 9.76 11.64 9.61
C VAL A 225 10.10 13.11 9.79
N GLY A 226 11.33 13.38 10.25
CA GLY A 226 11.85 14.71 10.58
C GLY A 226 11.57 15.15 12.02
N SER A 227 10.76 14.43 12.79
CA SER A 227 10.54 14.70 14.21
C SER A 227 11.55 13.97 15.11
N ALA A 228 11.76 14.49 16.32
CA ALA A 228 12.45 13.74 17.36
C ALA A 228 11.63 12.48 17.70
N CYS A 229 12.31 11.34 17.75
CA CYS A 229 11.66 10.09 18.09
C CYS A 229 11.11 10.13 19.52
N PRO A 230 9.84 9.79 19.74
CA PRO A 230 9.30 9.66 21.10
C PRO A 230 10.12 8.68 21.95
N GLU A 231 10.29 8.99 23.24
CA GLU A 231 10.99 8.10 24.15
C GLU A 231 10.23 6.79 24.36
N ILE A 232 10.97 5.69 24.41
CA ILE A 232 10.50 4.37 24.77
C ILE A 232 11.30 3.88 25.96
N ARG A 233 10.60 3.46 27.04
CA ARG A 233 11.19 2.80 28.21
C ARG A 233 10.42 1.52 28.47
N MET A 234 11.08 0.40 28.29
CA MET A 234 10.47 -0.92 28.41
C MET A 234 11.45 -1.92 29.00
N LYS A 235 10.92 -3.03 29.50
CA LYS A 235 11.73 -4.09 30.11
C LYS A 235 12.26 -5.06 29.05
N ASP A 236 13.51 -5.45 29.22
CA ASP A 236 14.12 -6.56 28.50
C ASP A 236 13.60 -7.92 29.01
N PRO A 237 13.99 -9.05 28.41
CA PRO A 237 13.60 -10.38 28.88
C PRO A 237 13.99 -10.68 30.33
N ASN A 238 15.01 -10.00 30.87
CA ASN A 238 15.48 -10.18 32.25
C ASN A 238 14.81 -9.22 33.25
N GLY A 239 13.90 -8.36 32.77
CA GLY A 239 13.18 -7.39 33.57
C GLY A 239 13.91 -6.06 33.78
N LYS A 240 15.09 -5.86 33.16
CA LYS A 240 15.84 -4.62 33.19
C LYS A 240 15.18 -3.60 32.23
N GLU A 241 14.94 -2.40 32.71
CA GLU A 241 14.45 -1.32 31.84
C GLU A 241 15.55 -0.83 30.90
N ILE A 242 15.21 -0.71 29.61
CA ILE A 242 16.06 -0.13 28.58
C ILE A 242 15.32 1.05 27.97
N ALA A 243 15.98 2.21 27.98
CA ALA A 243 15.48 3.42 27.33
C ALA A 243 16.01 3.53 25.89
N LEU A 244 15.18 3.91 24.93
CA LEU A 244 15.62 4.18 23.55
C LEU A 244 16.70 5.28 23.53
N SER A 245 16.54 6.30 24.36
CA SER A 245 17.53 7.39 24.52
C SER A 245 18.92 6.94 24.96
N SER A 246 19.07 5.73 25.51
CA SER A 246 20.39 5.17 25.84
C SER A 246 21.24 4.86 24.60
N LEU A 247 20.64 4.80 23.42
CA LEU A 247 21.32 4.61 22.13
C LEU A 247 21.60 5.93 21.40
N LYS A 248 21.33 7.08 22.01
CA LYS A 248 21.63 8.39 21.40
C LYS A 248 23.12 8.51 21.06
N GLY A 249 23.40 9.13 19.94
CA GLY A 249 24.77 9.20 19.34
C GLY A 249 25.03 8.10 18.30
N LYS A 250 24.13 7.11 18.20
CA LYS A 250 24.19 6.05 17.18
C LYS A 250 23.09 6.26 16.13
N VAL A 251 23.28 5.69 14.95
CA VAL A 251 22.19 5.44 13.99
C VAL A 251 21.42 4.23 14.50
N VAL A 252 20.13 4.37 14.75
CA VAL A 252 19.31 3.33 15.40
C VAL A 252 18.19 2.85 14.51
N LEU A 253 18.11 1.55 14.30
CA LEU A 253 16.94 0.89 13.76
C LEU A 253 15.98 0.59 14.91
N LEU A 254 14.88 1.31 15.01
CA LEU A 254 13.75 0.96 15.85
C LEU A 254 12.85 -0.01 15.08
N ASP A 255 12.77 -1.25 15.54
CA ASP A 255 12.10 -2.36 14.84
C ASP A 255 10.94 -2.90 15.68
N PHE A 256 9.74 -2.86 15.12
CA PHE A 256 8.53 -3.44 15.70
C PHE A 256 8.24 -4.78 15.06
N TRP A 257 8.28 -5.82 15.85
CA TRP A 257 8.17 -7.21 15.40
C TRP A 257 7.43 -8.11 16.41
N ALA A 258 7.35 -9.41 16.14
CA ALA A 258 6.93 -10.43 17.12
C ALA A 258 7.45 -11.82 16.72
N SER A 259 7.51 -12.73 17.68
CA SER A 259 7.94 -14.13 17.44
C SER A 259 7.02 -14.86 16.45
N TRP A 260 5.74 -14.54 16.45
CA TRP A 260 4.72 -15.12 15.57
C TRP A 260 4.63 -14.43 14.20
N CYS A 261 5.34 -13.31 13.98
CA CYS A 261 5.31 -12.55 12.74
C CYS A 261 6.22 -13.20 11.68
N GLY A 262 5.66 -14.03 10.80
CA GLY A 262 6.41 -14.70 9.75
C GLY A 262 7.20 -13.77 8.82
N PRO A 263 6.61 -12.66 8.32
CA PRO A 263 7.36 -11.66 7.53
C PRO A 263 8.52 -11.03 8.30
N CYS A 264 8.35 -10.70 9.61
CA CYS A 264 9.43 -10.16 10.45
C CYS A 264 10.60 -11.16 10.55
N ARG A 265 10.28 -12.43 10.83
CA ARG A 265 11.26 -13.51 10.95
C ARG A 265 12.06 -13.72 9.65
N LYS A 266 11.46 -13.47 8.49
CA LYS A 266 12.14 -13.55 7.18
C LYS A 266 13.16 -12.41 6.97
N GLU A 267 12.93 -11.25 7.56
CA GLU A 267 13.84 -10.10 7.48
C GLU A 267 15.01 -10.21 8.47
N ASN A 268 14.84 -10.91 9.60
CA ASN A 268 15.83 -11.00 10.65
C ASN A 268 17.24 -11.40 10.20
N PRO A 269 17.46 -12.35 9.25
CA PRO A 269 18.80 -12.67 8.79
C PRO A 269 19.52 -11.48 8.14
N SER A 270 18.82 -10.64 7.39
CA SER A 270 19.40 -9.44 6.76
C SER A 270 19.72 -8.37 7.82
N VAL A 271 18.86 -8.22 8.81
CA VAL A 271 19.06 -7.30 9.95
C VAL A 271 20.26 -7.71 10.79
N VAL A 272 20.42 -9.01 11.09
CA VAL A 272 21.60 -9.58 11.79
C VAL A 272 22.89 -9.30 11.01
N ALA A 273 22.89 -9.56 9.68
CA ALA A 273 24.05 -9.30 8.84
C ALA A 273 24.43 -7.80 8.84
N MET A 274 23.45 -6.92 8.86
CA MET A 274 23.61 -5.48 8.92
C MET A 274 24.18 -5.05 10.29
N TYR A 275 23.65 -5.59 11.38
CA TYR A 275 24.18 -5.37 12.72
C TYR A 275 25.66 -5.78 12.83
N ASP A 276 26.01 -6.99 12.37
CA ASP A 276 27.40 -7.48 12.37
C ASP A 276 28.36 -6.56 11.61
N ARG A 277 27.89 -5.99 10.50
CA ARG A 277 28.69 -5.13 9.60
C ARG A 277 28.87 -3.73 10.15
N TYR A 278 27.85 -3.13 10.76
CA TYR A 278 27.81 -1.70 11.05
C TYR A 278 27.78 -1.33 12.53
N ASN A 279 27.60 -2.29 13.46
CA ASN A 279 27.53 -1.97 14.90
C ASN A 279 28.78 -1.23 15.39
N LYS A 280 29.98 -1.68 15.00
CA LYS A 280 31.25 -1.03 15.37
C LYS A 280 31.43 0.36 14.74
N GLN A 281 30.61 0.71 13.76
CA GLN A 281 30.62 2.02 13.08
C GLN A 281 29.57 2.98 13.68
N GLY A 282 28.86 2.56 14.73
CA GLY A 282 27.86 3.37 15.41
C GLY A 282 26.43 3.10 14.95
N PHE A 283 26.14 1.92 14.41
CA PHE A 283 24.78 1.43 14.18
C PHE A 283 24.32 0.57 15.35
N ASP A 284 23.06 0.70 15.76
CA ASP A 284 22.45 -0.17 16.77
C ASP A 284 20.98 -0.43 16.45
N ILE A 285 20.38 -1.37 17.17
CA ILE A 285 19.00 -1.78 16.96
C ILE A 285 18.27 -1.77 18.31
N TYR A 286 17.03 -1.24 18.31
CA TYR A 286 16.10 -1.29 19.41
C TYR A 286 14.84 -2.01 18.96
N SER A 287 14.66 -3.27 19.40
CA SER A 287 13.56 -4.13 18.96
C SER A 287 12.44 -4.17 19.98
N VAL A 288 11.25 -3.71 19.57
CA VAL A 288 10.02 -3.74 20.36
C VAL A 288 9.18 -4.94 19.91
N SER A 289 8.96 -5.87 20.82
CA SER A 289 8.16 -7.06 20.52
C SER A 289 6.69 -6.88 20.90
N PHE A 290 5.80 -7.29 19.99
CA PHE A 290 4.36 -7.42 20.21
C PHE A 290 3.95 -8.84 20.64
N ASP A 291 4.86 -9.59 21.21
CA ASP A 291 4.52 -10.80 21.96
C ASP A 291 3.72 -10.45 23.21
N GLY A 292 2.98 -11.39 23.74
CA GLY A 292 2.16 -11.19 24.93
C GLY A 292 0.68 -11.38 24.67
N LEU A 293 -0.14 -10.92 25.59
CA LEU A 293 -1.60 -11.00 25.55
C LEU A 293 -2.20 -9.59 25.46
N ASP A 294 -3.16 -9.38 24.58
CA ASP A 294 -3.94 -8.16 24.55
C ASP A 294 -4.90 -8.06 25.75
N ASP A 295 -5.42 -6.86 26.01
CA ASP A 295 -6.29 -6.58 27.14
C ASP A 295 -7.55 -7.45 27.13
N ARG A 296 -8.11 -7.72 25.95
CA ARG A 296 -9.27 -8.57 25.79
C ARG A 296 -9.00 -10.02 26.18
N THR A 297 -7.83 -10.52 25.81
CA THR A 297 -7.40 -11.87 26.18
C THR A 297 -7.06 -11.95 27.67
N MET A 298 -6.35 -10.95 28.23
CA MET A 298 -6.06 -10.87 29.67
C MET A 298 -7.35 -10.85 30.52
N ALA A 299 -8.37 -10.10 30.07
CA ALA A 299 -9.66 -10.04 30.76
C ALA A 299 -10.34 -11.41 30.94
N ARG A 300 -10.08 -12.38 30.04
CA ARG A 300 -10.64 -13.75 30.17
C ARG A 300 -10.02 -14.54 31.33
N PHE A 301 -8.88 -14.11 31.83
CA PHE A 301 -8.16 -14.75 32.94
C PHE A 301 -8.33 -13.99 34.27
N GLN A 302 -9.19 -12.95 34.36
CA GLN A 302 -9.34 -12.11 35.56
C GLN A 302 -9.69 -12.93 36.82
N SER A 303 -10.45 -14.03 36.64
CA SER A 303 -10.82 -14.94 37.74
C SER A 303 -9.76 -16.00 38.08
N ASN A 304 -8.66 -16.07 37.30
CA ASN A 304 -7.61 -17.07 37.48
C ASN A 304 -6.19 -16.46 37.24
N PRO A 305 -5.63 -15.76 38.22
CA PRO A 305 -4.32 -15.11 38.10
C PRO A 305 -3.14 -16.09 37.82
N GLU A 306 -3.23 -17.33 38.31
CA GLU A 306 -2.19 -18.34 38.05
C GLU A 306 -2.17 -18.74 36.56
N SER A 307 -3.35 -18.96 35.97
CA SER A 307 -3.47 -19.24 34.54
C SER A 307 -3.00 -18.04 33.69
N LEU A 308 -3.33 -16.81 34.09
CA LEU A 308 -2.81 -15.61 33.43
C LEU A 308 -1.29 -15.57 33.43
N LYS A 309 -0.67 -15.79 34.61
CA LYS A 309 0.78 -15.82 34.75
C LYS A 309 1.40 -16.90 33.86
N ALA A 310 0.87 -18.12 33.88
CA ALA A 310 1.34 -19.22 33.04
C ALA A 310 1.30 -18.86 31.54
N GLN A 311 0.20 -18.23 31.07
CA GLN A 311 0.09 -17.79 29.69
C GLN A 311 1.09 -16.69 29.34
N MET A 312 1.30 -15.74 30.24
CA MET A 312 2.31 -14.67 30.04
C MET A 312 3.74 -15.25 29.97
N ASP A 313 4.06 -16.24 30.81
CA ASP A 313 5.35 -16.93 30.81
C ASP A 313 5.56 -17.69 29.48
N ILE A 314 4.51 -18.30 28.92
CA ILE A 314 4.55 -18.94 27.60
C ILE A 314 4.85 -17.91 26.52
N GLN A 315 4.16 -16.76 26.50
CA GLN A 315 4.41 -15.71 25.50
C GLN A 315 5.83 -15.15 25.59
N LYS A 316 6.28 -14.89 26.80
CA LYS A 316 7.65 -14.44 27.07
C LYS A 316 8.68 -15.46 26.57
N LYS A 317 8.46 -16.75 26.86
CA LYS A 317 9.34 -17.82 26.38
C LYS A 317 9.40 -17.86 24.85
N ARG A 318 8.28 -17.78 24.16
CA ARG A 318 8.24 -17.72 22.68
C ARG A 318 9.06 -16.58 22.12
N TRP A 319 8.94 -15.39 22.70
CA TRP A 319 9.72 -14.23 22.33
C TRP A 319 11.23 -14.48 22.52
N MET A 320 11.64 -15.01 23.69
CA MET A 320 13.03 -15.33 23.97
C MET A 320 13.59 -16.42 23.05
N ASP A 321 12.80 -17.46 22.78
CA ASP A 321 13.18 -18.53 21.85
C ASP A 321 13.40 -17.96 20.44
N ALA A 322 12.53 -17.06 19.96
CA ALA A 322 12.67 -16.43 18.67
C ALA A 322 13.92 -15.54 18.55
N ILE A 323 14.26 -14.76 19.60
CA ILE A 323 15.51 -13.99 19.67
C ILE A 323 16.71 -14.92 19.49
N LYS A 324 16.71 -16.06 20.17
CA LYS A 324 17.80 -17.05 20.12
C LYS A 324 17.86 -17.75 18.77
N GLU A 325 16.75 -18.23 18.25
CA GLU A 325 16.65 -18.93 16.97
C GLU A 325 17.13 -18.07 15.80
N ASP A 326 16.69 -16.79 15.77
CA ASP A 326 17.05 -15.85 14.71
C ASP A 326 18.42 -15.18 14.97
N ARG A 327 19.08 -15.51 16.07
CA ARG A 327 20.41 -14.98 16.45
C ARG A 327 20.46 -13.47 16.53
N LEU A 328 19.42 -12.84 17.10
CA LEU A 328 19.33 -11.40 17.27
C LEU A 328 20.30 -10.94 18.37
N LYS A 329 21.46 -10.40 17.98
CA LYS A 329 22.64 -10.24 18.85
C LYS A 329 22.67 -8.95 19.66
N TRP A 330 21.85 -7.96 19.30
CA TRP A 330 21.80 -6.69 20.03
C TRP A 330 21.10 -6.84 21.38
N PRO A 331 21.48 -6.03 22.38
CA PRO A 331 20.94 -6.19 23.73
C PRO A 331 19.58 -5.54 23.96
N SER A 332 19.15 -4.64 23.06
CA SER A 332 17.98 -3.80 23.26
C SER A 332 16.71 -4.47 22.70
N HIS A 333 16.37 -5.64 23.27
CA HIS A 333 15.10 -6.32 23.04
C HIS A 333 14.15 -5.98 24.18
N VAL A 334 12.99 -5.40 23.85
CA VAL A 334 12.03 -4.96 24.87
C VAL A 334 10.59 -5.36 24.51
N SER A 335 9.74 -5.50 25.54
CA SER A 335 8.32 -5.78 25.36
C SER A 335 7.50 -5.40 26.59
N GLU A 336 6.29 -4.90 26.38
CA GLU A 336 5.26 -4.79 27.43
C GLU A 336 4.54 -6.13 27.66
N LEU A 337 4.73 -7.11 26.78
CA LEU A 337 3.99 -8.36 26.72
C LEU A 337 2.48 -8.16 26.65
N ARG A 338 2.05 -7.08 25.98
CA ARG A 338 0.64 -6.67 25.84
C ARG A 338 0.12 -6.77 24.41
N SER A 339 0.88 -7.41 23.53
CA SER A 339 0.49 -7.57 22.11
C SER A 339 0.06 -6.22 21.51
N TRP A 340 -1.07 -6.17 20.79
CA TRP A 340 -1.60 -4.95 20.19
C TRP A 340 -2.17 -3.92 21.18
N SER A 341 -2.32 -4.27 22.46
CA SER A 341 -2.67 -3.32 23.53
C SER A 341 -1.46 -2.56 24.09
N SER A 342 -0.31 -2.68 23.45
CA SER A 342 0.90 -1.94 23.80
C SER A 342 0.70 -0.43 23.61
N ASN A 343 1.03 0.38 24.62
CA ASN A 343 0.96 1.84 24.55
C ASN A 343 1.89 2.40 23.46
N VAL A 344 3.02 1.74 23.23
CA VAL A 344 3.99 2.15 22.20
C VAL A 344 3.44 1.92 20.80
N ALA A 345 2.57 0.91 20.60
CA ALA A 345 1.88 0.74 19.33
C ALA A 345 1.05 1.99 18.98
N GLN A 346 0.30 2.52 19.94
CA GLN A 346 -0.51 3.73 19.75
C GLN A 346 0.37 4.98 19.57
N GLN A 347 1.42 5.13 20.41
CA GLN A 347 2.34 6.25 20.37
C GLN A 347 3.04 6.40 19.01
N PHE A 348 3.37 5.28 18.37
CA PHE A 348 4.05 5.26 17.05
C PHE A 348 3.11 5.03 15.87
N GLY A 349 1.81 4.91 16.10
CA GLY A 349 0.82 4.63 15.07
C GLY A 349 1.05 3.27 14.37
N VAL A 350 1.58 2.29 15.11
CA VAL A 350 1.87 0.95 14.59
C VAL A 350 0.62 0.08 14.66
N ASN A 351 0.02 -0.19 13.52
CA ASN A 351 -1.18 -1.03 13.36
C ASN A 351 -0.90 -2.34 12.59
N SER A 352 0.32 -2.53 12.11
CA SER A 352 0.79 -3.75 11.44
C SER A 352 2.29 -3.91 11.62
N ILE A 353 2.77 -5.15 11.60
CA ILE A 353 4.20 -5.52 11.64
C ILE A 353 4.57 -6.41 10.45
N PRO A 354 5.83 -6.33 9.99
CA PRO A 354 6.95 -5.54 10.50
C PRO A 354 6.77 -4.04 10.25
N ARG A 355 7.21 -3.22 11.20
CA ARG A 355 7.26 -1.76 11.10
C ARG A 355 8.61 -1.26 11.58
N THR A 356 9.28 -0.40 10.81
CA THR A 356 10.61 0.09 11.15
C THR A 356 10.68 1.62 11.09
N PHE A 357 11.53 2.19 11.96
CA PHE A 357 11.92 3.59 11.94
C PHE A 357 13.45 3.64 12.02
N LEU A 358 14.08 4.39 11.13
CA LEU A 358 15.53 4.58 11.16
C LEU A 358 15.84 5.99 11.68
N LEU A 359 16.56 6.03 12.79
CA LEU A 359 16.91 7.25 13.52
C LEU A 359 18.35 7.66 13.21
N ASP A 360 18.58 8.97 13.09
CA ASP A 360 19.93 9.49 13.07
C ASP A 360 20.55 9.55 14.48
N ARG A 361 21.81 10.01 14.57
CA ARG A 361 22.57 10.12 15.82
C ARG A 361 21.94 11.08 16.84
N ASN A 362 21.08 12.01 16.39
CA ASN A 362 20.35 12.94 17.25
C ASN A 362 19.01 12.35 17.75
N GLY A 363 18.65 11.15 17.30
CA GLY A 363 17.37 10.52 17.60
C GLY A 363 16.21 11.09 16.79
N VAL A 364 16.49 11.72 15.64
CA VAL A 364 15.46 12.18 14.70
C VAL A 364 15.10 11.06 13.74
N ILE A 365 13.82 10.83 13.53
CA ILE A 365 13.32 9.85 12.57
C ILE A 365 13.63 10.34 11.16
N ARG A 366 14.46 9.61 10.44
CA ARG A 366 14.85 9.94 9.05
C ARG A 366 14.07 9.14 8.02
N TYR A 367 13.80 7.89 8.32
CA TYR A 367 13.10 6.99 7.40
C TYR A 367 12.16 6.07 8.16
N THR A 368 11.14 5.56 7.47
CA THR A 368 10.19 4.57 8.01
C THR A 368 9.97 3.45 7.01
N ASN A 369 9.65 2.26 7.51
CA ASN A 369 9.29 1.06 6.72
C ASN A 369 10.34 0.55 5.73
N LEU A 370 11.61 0.90 5.93
CA LEU A 370 12.70 0.38 5.11
C LEU A 370 12.98 -1.08 5.41
N ARG A 371 13.41 -1.85 4.40
CA ARG A 371 13.77 -3.27 4.50
C ARG A 371 14.88 -3.64 3.51
N GLY A 372 15.56 -4.77 3.78
CA GLY A 372 16.54 -5.35 2.86
C GLY A 372 17.61 -4.36 2.41
N ALA A 373 17.88 -4.30 1.11
CA ALA A 373 18.93 -3.47 0.52
C ALA A 373 18.69 -1.97 0.69
N GLU A 374 17.43 -1.53 0.67
CA GLU A 374 17.08 -0.11 0.85
C GLU A 374 17.40 0.34 2.29
N LEU A 375 17.04 -0.47 3.29
CA LEU A 375 17.40 -0.19 4.68
C LEU A 375 18.92 -0.09 4.83
N GLU A 376 19.67 -1.04 4.27
CA GLU A 376 21.13 -1.02 4.34
C GLU A 376 21.75 0.23 3.67
N ALA A 377 21.22 0.65 2.53
CA ALA A 377 21.67 1.86 1.86
C ALA A 377 21.48 3.12 2.72
N LYS A 378 20.32 3.21 3.42
CA LYS A 378 20.01 4.36 4.29
C LYS A 378 20.77 4.31 5.63
N VAL A 379 21.07 3.14 6.15
CA VAL A 379 22.00 2.99 7.29
C VAL A 379 23.39 3.51 6.92
N LYS A 380 23.93 3.12 5.77
CA LYS A 380 25.23 3.65 5.27
C LYS A 380 25.20 5.16 5.09
N GLU A 381 24.14 5.70 4.50
CA GLU A 381 23.96 7.14 4.31
C GLU A 381 24.06 7.89 5.66
N LEU A 382 23.29 7.45 6.68
CA LEU A 382 23.29 8.10 8.00
C LEU A 382 24.58 7.88 8.79
N LEU A 383 25.28 6.78 8.60
CA LEU A 383 26.58 6.54 9.22
C LEU A 383 27.66 7.48 8.67
N ASN A 384 27.57 7.82 7.39
CA ASN A 384 28.51 8.71 6.68
C ASN A 384 28.13 10.19 6.80
N SER A 385 26.91 10.54 7.22
CA SER A 385 26.52 11.92 7.51
C SER A 385 27.18 12.41 8.81
N LYS A 386 27.82 13.60 8.72
CA LYS A 386 28.46 14.26 9.88
C LYS A 386 27.43 14.87 10.81
#